data_13afd5bcca7a5bf6d93d88221eb58a8e
#
_entry.id   13afd5bcca7a5bf6d93d88221eb58a8e
#
_cell.length_a   1.000
_cell.length_b   1.000
_cell.length_c   1.000
_cell.angle_alpha   90.00
_cell.angle_beta   90.00
_cell.angle_gamma   90.00
#
_symmetry.space_group_name_H-M   'P 1'
#
loop_
_entity.id
_entity.type
_entity.pdbx_description
1 polymer ?
#
loop_
_entity_poly.entity_id
_entity_poly.type
_entity_poly.pdbx_seq_one_letter_code
_entity_poly.pdbx_strand_id
1 'polypeptide(L)'
;MLRKATKDDKKVLEGLGEFIESLELDILNEVSKEIFYDILTYIFESEEDRFSHKYCTVYEKNGEILGFLFSYHYDNLDEMKDFWFNNARSKFGLSDNSIIFDYDEMLEGEYYLDTLYVFSESREKGVGNKLLEDFTKSSYPLLSLNVAQSNYRARKLYESFNFKKECEVFIGHENYDHMVIRK
;
A
#
# COMPACT_ATOMS: atom_id res chain seq x y z
N MET A 1 -9.69 -2.30 -16.99
CA MET A 1 -9.73 -3.73 -16.58
C MET A 1 -8.92 -3.86 -15.27
N LEU A 2 -9.41 -4.65 -14.31
CA LEU A 2 -8.63 -5.00 -13.11
C LEU A 2 -7.79 -6.25 -13.41
N ARG A 3 -6.53 -6.25 -12.98
CA ARG A 3 -5.63 -7.40 -13.05
C ARG A 3 -4.55 -7.33 -11.98
N LYS A 4 -3.92 -8.44 -11.67
CA LYS A 4 -2.69 -8.44 -10.87
C LYS A 4 -1.56 -7.74 -11.63
N ALA A 5 -0.71 -7.06 -10.88
CA ALA A 5 0.48 -6.45 -11.43
C ALA A 5 1.52 -7.52 -11.82
N THR A 6 2.42 -7.15 -12.69
CA THR A 6 3.62 -7.89 -13.08
C THR A 6 4.86 -7.05 -12.77
N LYS A 7 6.04 -7.68 -12.79
CA LYS A 7 7.33 -6.97 -12.60
C LYS A 7 7.56 -5.84 -13.61
N ASP A 8 6.87 -5.90 -14.76
CA ASP A 8 7.01 -4.92 -15.83
C ASP A 8 6.11 -3.67 -15.68
N ASP A 9 5.22 -3.67 -14.69
CA ASP A 9 4.29 -2.56 -14.46
C ASP A 9 4.98 -1.36 -13.75
N LYS A 10 6.03 -0.81 -14.38
CA LYS A 10 6.87 0.25 -13.80
C LYS A 10 6.10 1.53 -13.47
N LYS A 11 4.94 1.75 -14.08
CA LYS A 11 4.04 2.87 -13.74
C LYS A 11 3.58 2.81 -12.27
N VAL A 12 3.47 1.62 -11.70
CA VAL A 12 3.16 1.45 -10.26
C VAL A 12 4.25 2.07 -9.39
N LEU A 13 5.54 1.91 -9.76
CA LEU A 13 6.67 2.48 -9.01
C LEU A 13 6.64 4.01 -8.99
N GLU A 14 6.24 4.65 -10.10
CA GLU A 14 6.08 6.10 -10.14
C GLU A 14 5.04 6.56 -9.11
N GLY A 15 3.83 5.97 -9.13
CA GLY A 15 2.76 6.33 -8.21
C GLY A 15 3.05 5.96 -6.75
N LEU A 16 3.71 4.82 -6.50
CA LEU A 16 4.14 4.43 -5.16
C LEU A 16 5.20 5.39 -4.61
N GLY A 17 6.18 5.76 -5.45
CA GLY A 17 7.21 6.73 -5.10
C GLY A 17 6.61 8.10 -4.76
N GLU A 18 5.72 8.63 -5.61
CA GLU A 18 5.00 9.88 -5.35
C GLU A 18 4.20 9.82 -4.04
N PHE A 19 3.53 8.70 -3.77
CA PHE A 19 2.77 8.51 -2.53
C PHE A 19 3.69 8.57 -1.30
N ILE A 20 4.80 7.80 -1.30
CA ILE A 20 5.73 7.74 -0.17
C ILE A 20 6.45 9.08 0.01
N GLU A 21 6.89 9.74 -1.08
CA GLU A 21 7.48 11.08 -1.02
C GLU A 21 6.54 12.10 -0.37
N SER A 22 5.23 11.99 -0.61
CA SER A 22 4.23 12.89 -0.01
C SER A 22 4.06 12.74 1.50
N LEU A 23 4.52 11.64 2.08
CA LEU A 23 4.45 11.33 3.51
C LEU A 23 5.69 11.80 4.29
N GLU A 24 6.72 12.29 3.60
CA GLU A 24 7.96 12.83 4.19
C GLU A 24 8.62 11.86 5.21
N LEU A 25 8.65 10.55 4.87
CA LEU A 25 9.17 9.50 5.75
C LEU A 25 10.69 9.59 5.94
N ASP A 26 11.18 9.12 7.08
CA ASP A 26 12.59 9.20 7.49
C ASP A 26 13.57 8.55 6.49
N ILE A 27 13.17 7.48 5.82
CA ILE A 27 14.00 6.82 4.80
C ILE A 27 14.41 7.76 3.67
N LEU A 28 13.58 8.76 3.34
CA LEU A 28 13.87 9.76 2.30
C LEU A 28 15.02 10.71 2.69
N ASN A 29 15.35 10.79 3.98
CA ASN A 29 16.50 11.55 4.48
C ASN A 29 17.78 10.70 4.54
N GLU A 30 17.66 9.37 4.50
CA GLU A 30 18.78 8.43 4.59
C GLU A 30 19.42 8.17 3.23
N VAL A 31 18.64 8.19 2.15
CA VAL A 31 19.12 7.84 0.79
C VAL A 31 18.82 8.92 -0.23
N SER A 32 19.56 8.91 -1.35
CA SER A 32 19.21 9.75 -2.50
C SER A 32 17.91 9.30 -3.15
N LYS A 33 17.26 10.18 -3.91
CA LYS A 33 16.06 9.82 -4.67
C LYS A 33 16.28 8.65 -5.63
N GLU A 34 17.45 8.60 -6.28
CA GLU A 34 17.82 7.50 -7.18
C GLU A 34 17.86 6.16 -6.43
N ILE A 35 18.57 6.12 -5.30
CA ILE A 35 18.65 4.90 -4.46
C ILE A 35 17.27 4.53 -3.92
N PHE A 36 16.45 5.49 -3.56
CA PHE A 36 15.08 5.21 -3.11
C PHE A 36 14.24 4.50 -4.19
N TYR A 37 14.32 4.94 -5.44
CA TYR A 37 13.62 4.25 -6.55
C TYR A 37 14.25 2.89 -6.90
N ASP A 38 15.55 2.71 -6.70
CA ASP A 38 16.19 1.39 -6.81
C ASP A 38 15.67 0.43 -5.73
N ILE A 39 15.48 0.92 -4.49
CA ILE A 39 14.87 0.15 -3.40
C ILE A 39 13.44 -0.24 -3.78
N LEU A 40 12.61 0.71 -4.22
CA LEU A 40 11.23 0.43 -4.64
C LEU A 40 11.17 -0.61 -5.77
N THR A 41 12.08 -0.50 -6.75
CA THR A 41 12.18 -1.47 -7.84
C THR A 41 12.51 -2.86 -7.32
N TYR A 42 13.50 -2.96 -6.43
CA TYR A 42 13.94 -4.23 -5.87
C TYR A 42 12.83 -4.93 -5.07
N ILE A 43 12.14 -4.20 -4.19
CA ILE A 43 11.04 -4.77 -3.38
C ILE A 43 9.81 -5.10 -4.24
N PHE A 44 9.50 -4.29 -5.26
CA PHE A 44 8.38 -4.56 -6.17
C PHE A 44 8.60 -5.81 -7.02
N GLU A 45 9.83 -6.04 -7.48
CA GLU A 45 10.20 -7.23 -8.26
C GLU A 45 10.35 -8.50 -7.40
N SER A 46 10.44 -8.37 -6.08
CA SER A 46 10.43 -9.51 -5.15
C SER A 46 9.06 -10.20 -5.10
N GLU A 47 8.97 -11.31 -4.40
CA GLU A 47 7.68 -11.99 -4.14
C GLU A 47 7.29 -11.93 -2.65
N GLU A 48 8.19 -11.41 -1.81
CA GLU A 48 8.07 -11.45 -0.36
C GLU A 48 7.67 -10.12 0.27
N ASP A 49 8.12 -8.97 -0.31
CA ASP A 49 7.89 -7.65 0.29
C ASP A 49 6.41 -7.19 0.23
N ARG A 50 6.01 -6.32 1.16
CA ARG A 50 4.65 -5.74 1.19
C ARG A 50 4.30 -4.97 -0.08
N PHE A 51 5.28 -4.39 -0.76
CA PHE A 51 5.13 -3.70 -2.04
C PHE A 51 5.50 -4.55 -3.25
N SER A 52 5.56 -5.87 -3.09
CA SER A 52 5.73 -6.80 -4.21
C SER A 52 4.57 -6.69 -5.21
N HIS A 53 4.90 -6.82 -6.51
CA HIS A 53 3.90 -6.95 -7.59
C HIS A 53 2.87 -8.05 -7.31
N LYS A 54 3.22 -9.10 -6.57
CA LYS A 54 2.36 -10.20 -6.13
C LYS A 54 1.13 -9.70 -5.35
N TYR A 55 1.31 -8.68 -4.52
CA TYR A 55 0.26 -8.09 -3.68
C TYR A 55 -0.43 -6.89 -4.34
N CYS A 56 0.00 -6.51 -5.55
CA CYS A 56 -0.50 -5.36 -6.26
C CYS A 56 -1.63 -5.75 -7.25
N THR A 57 -2.73 -5.00 -7.21
CA THR A 57 -3.79 -5.03 -8.23
C THR A 57 -3.83 -3.68 -8.93
N VAL A 58 -3.79 -3.68 -10.26
CA VAL A 58 -3.85 -2.47 -11.10
C VAL A 58 -5.20 -2.34 -11.81
N TYR A 59 -5.64 -1.10 -11.97
CA TYR A 59 -6.73 -0.77 -12.89
C TYR A 59 -6.14 -0.18 -14.18
N GLU A 60 -6.29 -0.93 -15.27
CA GLU A 60 -5.77 -0.57 -16.58
C GLU A 60 -6.89 -0.24 -17.55
N LYS A 61 -6.68 0.76 -18.40
CA LYS A 61 -7.56 1.12 -19.50
C LYS A 61 -6.72 1.55 -20.71
N ASN A 62 -6.97 0.93 -21.86
CA ASN A 62 -6.25 1.20 -23.12
C ASN A 62 -4.72 1.05 -23.02
N GLY A 63 -4.23 0.10 -22.22
CA GLY A 63 -2.80 -0.13 -22.01
C GLY A 63 -2.15 0.83 -21.00
N GLU A 64 -2.94 1.68 -20.34
CA GLU A 64 -2.45 2.63 -19.33
C GLU A 64 -2.97 2.26 -17.95
N ILE A 65 -2.07 2.22 -16.94
CA ILE A 65 -2.41 2.03 -15.54
C ILE A 65 -2.91 3.36 -14.96
N LEU A 66 -4.16 3.39 -14.53
CA LEU A 66 -4.83 4.57 -14.00
C LEU A 66 -4.83 4.64 -12.46
N GLY A 67 -4.52 3.53 -11.82
CA GLY A 67 -4.42 3.41 -10.37
C GLY A 67 -4.14 1.98 -9.97
N PHE A 68 -3.78 1.80 -8.70
CA PHE A 68 -3.44 0.50 -8.13
C PHE A 68 -3.78 0.43 -6.65
N LEU A 69 -3.77 -0.77 -6.11
CA LEU A 69 -3.77 -1.01 -4.67
C LEU A 69 -2.78 -2.13 -4.30
N PHE A 70 -2.26 -2.06 -3.08
CA PHE A 70 -1.56 -3.16 -2.43
C PHE A 70 -2.43 -3.73 -1.32
N SER A 71 -2.53 -5.06 -1.27
CA SER A 71 -3.29 -5.74 -0.21
C SER A 71 -2.73 -7.13 0.06
N TYR A 72 -2.71 -7.51 1.33
CA TYR A 72 -2.18 -8.79 1.80
C TYR A 72 -2.83 -9.21 3.13
N HIS A 73 -2.69 -10.47 3.49
CA HIS A 73 -3.19 -11.00 4.74
C HIS A 73 -2.14 -10.88 5.86
N TYR A 74 -2.60 -10.76 7.09
CA TYR A 74 -1.76 -10.69 8.30
C TYR A 74 -0.70 -11.80 8.34
N ASP A 75 -1.03 -13.02 7.93
CA ASP A 75 -0.11 -14.16 7.94
C ASP A 75 1.13 -13.98 7.04
N ASN A 76 1.13 -12.97 6.16
CA ASN A 76 2.29 -12.65 5.31
C ASN A 76 3.30 -11.72 5.99
N LEU A 77 2.94 -11.10 7.14
CA LEU A 77 3.78 -10.07 7.76
C LEU A 77 5.18 -10.56 8.16
N ASP A 78 5.29 -11.77 8.71
CA ASP A 78 6.59 -12.29 9.15
C ASP A 78 7.55 -12.49 7.98
N GLU A 79 7.06 -13.01 6.83
CA GLU A 79 7.83 -13.14 5.60
C GLU A 79 8.27 -11.77 5.06
N MET A 80 7.36 -10.78 5.08
CA MET A 80 7.65 -9.41 4.65
C MET A 80 8.70 -8.72 5.52
N LYS A 81 8.59 -8.86 6.84
CA LYS A 81 9.58 -8.36 7.80
C LYS A 81 10.96 -9.00 7.57
N ASP A 82 10.99 -10.31 7.46
CA ASP A 82 12.23 -11.04 7.21
C ASP A 82 12.89 -10.61 5.91
N PHE A 83 12.14 -10.46 4.84
CA PHE A 83 12.66 -9.98 3.58
C PHE A 83 13.25 -8.58 3.69
N TRP A 84 12.50 -7.63 4.29
CA TRP A 84 13.00 -6.26 4.46
C TRP A 84 14.29 -6.23 5.27
N PHE A 85 14.29 -6.82 6.46
CA PHE A 85 15.41 -6.70 7.39
C PHE A 85 16.65 -7.51 6.97
N ASN A 86 16.48 -8.67 6.35
CA ASN A 86 17.57 -9.56 5.99
C ASN A 86 18.04 -9.41 4.53
N ASN A 87 17.22 -8.88 3.64
CA ASN A 87 17.54 -8.77 2.21
C ASN A 87 17.60 -7.31 1.74
N ALA A 88 16.48 -6.58 1.73
CA ALA A 88 16.43 -5.24 1.16
C ALA A 88 17.34 -4.24 1.90
N ARG A 89 17.21 -4.15 3.21
CA ARG A 89 18.02 -3.26 4.04
C ARG A 89 19.51 -3.53 3.90
N SER A 90 19.92 -4.79 3.96
CA SER A 90 21.32 -5.21 3.81
C SER A 90 21.86 -4.89 2.42
N LYS A 91 21.06 -5.15 1.36
CA LYS A 91 21.45 -4.90 -0.04
C LYS A 91 21.80 -3.43 -0.30
N PHE A 92 21.05 -2.51 0.29
CA PHE A 92 21.22 -1.07 0.07
C PHE A 92 22.04 -0.37 1.17
N GLY A 93 22.59 -1.13 2.13
CA GLY A 93 23.40 -0.60 3.22
C GLY A 93 22.66 0.39 4.12
N LEU A 94 21.36 0.15 4.32
CA LEU A 94 20.51 1.00 5.15
C LEU A 94 20.79 0.78 6.64
N SER A 95 20.46 1.77 7.47
CA SER A 95 20.62 1.67 8.92
C SER A 95 19.74 0.59 9.54
N ASP A 96 20.09 0.15 10.75
CA ASP A 96 19.38 -0.93 11.44
C ASP A 96 17.92 -0.59 11.76
N ASN A 97 17.59 0.68 11.84
CA ASN A 97 16.23 1.17 12.11
C ASN A 97 15.49 1.63 10.85
N SER A 98 16.10 1.48 9.66
CA SER A 98 15.48 1.94 8.42
C SER A 98 14.30 1.06 8.05
N ILE A 99 13.14 1.70 7.90
CA ILE A 99 11.89 1.10 7.40
C ILE A 99 11.19 2.09 6.49
N ILE A 100 10.35 1.61 5.57
CA ILE A 100 9.45 2.48 4.82
C ILE A 100 8.22 2.75 5.69
N PHE A 101 7.54 1.69 6.15
CA PHE A 101 6.42 1.75 7.08
C PHE A 101 6.58 0.73 8.18
N ASP A 102 6.01 1.02 9.35
CA ASP A 102 5.90 0.06 10.43
C ASP A 102 5.03 -1.14 10.01
N TYR A 103 5.26 -2.29 10.65
CA TYR A 103 4.49 -3.51 10.38
C TYR A 103 3.32 -3.71 11.37
N ASP A 104 3.18 -2.82 12.35
CA ASP A 104 2.12 -2.89 13.37
C ASP A 104 0.85 -2.09 12.98
N GLU A 105 0.60 -1.99 11.68
CA GLU A 105 -0.51 -1.21 11.11
C GLU A 105 -1.81 -2.00 11.00
N MET A 106 -1.78 -3.32 11.16
CA MET A 106 -2.93 -4.22 11.04
C MET A 106 -2.98 -5.22 12.19
N LEU A 107 -4.15 -5.79 12.42
CA LEU A 107 -4.41 -6.75 13.48
C LEU A 107 -4.47 -8.19 12.94
N GLU A 108 -4.30 -9.16 13.85
CA GLU A 108 -4.35 -10.59 13.51
C GLU A 108 -5.65 -10.98 12.78
N GLY A 109 -5.51 -11.75 11.70
CA GLY A 109 -6.61 -12.26 10.89
C GLY A 109 -7.16 -11.29 9.84
N GLU A 110 -6.59 -10.10 9.73
CA GLU A 110 -7.02 -9.11 8.73
C GLU A 110 -6.45 -9.37 7.34
N TYR A 111 -7.29 -9.13 6.33
CA TYR A 111 -6.85 -8.87 4.96
C TYR A 111 -6.80 -7.36 4.77
N TYR A 112 -5.61 -6.82 4.70
CA TYR A 112 -5.33 -5.40 4.82
C TYR A 112 -5.12 -4.74 3.46
N LEU A 113 -5.79 -3.61 3.25
CA LEU A 113 -5.52 -2.69 2.16
C LEU A 113 -4.48 -1.68 2.65
N ASP A 114 -3.25 -1.88 2.21
CA ASP A 114 -2.11 -1.05 2.57
C ASP A 114 -2.13 0.30 1.87
N THR A 115 -2.13 0.29 0.55
CA THR A 115 -2.10 1.50 -0.29
C THR A 115 -3.15 1.43 -1.37
N LEU A 116 -3.89 2.53 -1.57
CA LEU A 116 -4.76 2.75 -2.72
C LEU A 116 -4.37 4.07 -3.37
N TYR A 117 -3.88 4.00 -4.59
CA TYR A 117 -3.41 5.17 -5.33
C TYR A 117 -4.12 5.30 -6.67
N VAL A 118 -4.50 6.53 -7.02
CA VAL A 118 -5.08 6.89 -8.31
C VAL A 118 -4.30 8.07 -8.86
N PHE A 119 -3.73 7.91 -10.05
CA PHE A 119 -2.98 8.98 -10.73
C PHE A 119 -3.85 10.23 -10.87
N SER A 120 -3.23 11.40 -10.74
CA SER A 120 -3.93 12.69 -10.66
C SER A 120 -4.88 12.92 -11.82
N GLU A 121 -4.46 12.60 -13.05
CA GLU A 121 -5.22 12.70 -14.29
C GLU A 121 -6.40 11.71 -14.39
N SER A 122 -6.42 10.69 -13.51
CA SER A 122 -7.44 9.64 -13.47
C SER A 122 -8.38 9.73 -12.28
N ARG A 123 -8.20 10.74 -11.42
CA ARG A 123 -9.08 11.00 -10.31
C ARG A 123 -10.48 11.42 -10.80
N GLU A 124 -11.48 11.20 -9.94
CA GLU A 124 -12.89 11.50 -10.23
C GLU A 124 -13.52 10.70 -11.38
N LYS A 125 -12.77 9.77 -11.98
CA LYS A 125 -13.24 8.85 -13.04
C LYS A 125 -13.68 7.48 -12.52
N GLY A 126 -13.87 7.33 -11.21
CA GLY A 126 -14.33 6.09 -10.57
C GLY A 126 -13.27 4.99 -10.44
N VAL A 127 -11.98 5.28 -10.70
CA VAL A 127 -10.89 4.30 -10.59
C VAL A 127 -10.77 3.75 -9.19
N GLY A 128 -10.74 4.61 -8.16
CA GLY A 128 -10.68 4.20 -6.76
C GLY A 128 -11.85 3.31 -6.35
N ASN A 129 -13.08 3.63 -6.82
CA ASN A 129 -14.26 2.80 -6.59
C ASN A 129 -14.08 1.39 -7.17
N LYS A 130 -13.52 1.27 -8.39
CA LYS A 130 -13.31 -0.02 -9.03
C LYS A 130 -12.28 -0.89 -8.29
N LEU A 131 -11.18 -0.28 -7.85
CA LEU A 131 -10.16 -0.95 -7.06
C LEU A 131 -10.73 -1.41 -5.71
N LEU A 132 -11.47 -0.55 -5.02
CA LEU A 132 -12.05 -0.87 -3.71
C LEU A 132 -13.18 -1.90 -3.82
N GLU A 133 -13.99 -1.85 -4.88
CA GLU A 133 -14.99 -2.86 -5.20
C GLU A 133 -14.37 -4.26 -5.35
N ASP A 134 -13.22 -4.36 -6.04
CA ASP A 134 -12.48 -5.61 -6.19
C ASP A 134 -11.95 -6.13 -4.85
N PHE A 135 -11.31 -5.25 -4.08
CA PHE A 135 -10.81 -5.58 -2.74
C PHE A 135 -11.93 -6.11 -1.83
N THR A 136 -13.10 -5.45 -1.82
CA THR A 136 -14.22 -5.86 -0.96
C THR A 136 -14.88 -7.17 -1.40
N LYS A 137 -14.65 -7.65 -2.62
CA LYS A 137 -15.11 -8.97 -3.11
C LYS A 137 -14.23 -10.14 -2.67
N SER A 138 -13.09 -9.87 -2.03
CA SER A 138 -12.23 -10.94 -1.51
C SER A 138 -13.02 -11.86 -0.56
N SER A 139 -12.62 -13.13 -0.45
CA SER A 139 -13.29 -14.10 0.41
C SER A 139 -12.93 -14.01 1.89
N TYR A 140 -12.01 -13.12 2.26
CA TYR A 140 -11.60 -12.96 3.65
C TYR A 140 -12.73 -12.39 4.51
N PRO A 141 -12.94 -12.92 5.74
CA PRO A 141 -14.04 -12.49 6.61
C PRO A 141 -13.84 -11.13 7.25
N LEU A 142 -12.59 -10.68 7.36
CA LEU A 142 -12.21 -9.43 7.99
C LEU A 142 -11.30 -8.63 7.04
N LEU A 143 -11.82 -7.50 6.56
CA LEU A 143 -11.08 -6.57 5.71
C LEU A 143 -10.75 -5.33 6.51
N SER A 144 -9.56 -4.77 6.33
CA SER A 144 -9.15 -3.57 7.03
C SER A 144 -8.37 -2.60 6.15
N LEU A 145 -8.27 -1.38 6.61
CA LEU A 145 -7.44 -0.31 6.08
C LEU A 145 -7.21 0.76 7.15
N ASN A 146 -6.20 1.59 6.93
CA ASN A 146 -5.97 2.80 7.71
C ASN A 146 -6.21 4.03 6.84
N VAL A 147 -6.89 5.03 7.37
CA VAL A 147 -7.12 6.31 6.68
C VAL A 147 -6.72 7.47 7.59
N ALA A 148 -5.87 8.36 7.11
CA ALA A 148 -5.49 9.57 7.83
C ALA A 148 -6.75 10.36 8.23
N GLN A 149 -6.83 10.81 9.49
CA GLN A 149 -8.00 11.56 9.98
C GLN A 149 -8.23 12.86 9.21
N SER A 150 -7.16 13.42 8.64
CA SER A 150 -7.21 14.59 7.74
C SER A 150 -7.80 14.29 6.36
N ASN A 151 -7.80 13.03 5.91
CA ASN A 151 -8.25 12.63 4.57
C ASN A 151 -9.75 12.31 4.49
N TYR A 152 -10.58 13.33 4.66
CA TYR A 152 -12.05 13.21 4.62
C TYR A 152 -12.58 12.60 3.31
N ARG A 153 -11.91 12.83 2.20
CA ARG A 153 -12.34 12.30 0.89
C ARG A 153 -12.19 10.78 0.84
N ALA A 154 -11.04 10.26 1.21
CA ALA A 154 -10.81 8.82 1.27
C ALA A 154 -11.72 8.16 2.31
N ARG A 155 -11.87 8.77 3.49
CA ARG A 155 -12.78 8.28 4.53
C ARG A 155 -14.22 8.10 4.01
N LYS A 156 -14.79 9.11 3.35
CA LYS A 156 -16.14 9.01 2.76
C LYS A 156 -16.24 7.90 1.72
N LEU A 157 -15.19 7.70 0.93
CA LEU A 157 -15.13 6.60 -0.02
C LEU A 157 -15.21 5.26 0.72
N TYR A 158 -14.39 5.04 1.75
CA TYR A 158 -14.37 3.80 2.52
C TYR A 158 -15.71 3.56 3.26
N GLU A 159 -16.28 4.58 3.88
CA GLU A 159 -17.60 4.51 4.50
C GLU A 159 -18.69 4.10 3.50
N SER A 160 -18.63 4.56 2.24
CA SER A 160 -19.57 4.16 1.18
C SER A 160 -19.49 2.68 0.81
N PHE A 161 -18.40 2.01 1.14
CA PHE A 161 -18.20 0.56 1.01
C PHE A 161 -18.44 -0.20 2.33
N ASN A 162 -19.06 0.44 3.32
CA ASN A 162 -19.38 -0.11 4.63
C ASN A 162 -18.18 -0.36 5.56
N PHE A 163 -17.03 0.24 5.31
CA PHE A 163 -15.97 0.28 6.31
C PHE A 163 -16.43 1.11 7.52
N LYS A 164 -16.15 0.59 8.71
CA LYS A 164 -16.46 1.27 9.98
C LYS A 164 -15.20 1.43 10.79
N LYS A 165 -15.06 2.61 11.42
CA LYS A 165 -13.96 2.85 12.36
C LYS A 165 -14.05 1.86 13.52
N GLU A 166 -12.94 1.19 13.79
CA GLU A 166 -12.74 0.27 14.91
C GLU A 166 -11.92 0.92 16.02
N CYS A 167 -10.77 1.48 15.66
CA CYS A 167 -9.88 2.15 16.60
C CYS A 167 -9.09 3.27 15.91
N GLU A 168 -8.17 3.88 16.64
CA GLU A 168 -7.21 4.83 16.11
C GLU A 168 -5.81 4.23 16.20
N VAL A 169 -4.99 4.50 15.19
CA VAL A 169 -3.59 4.12 15.14
C VAL A 169 -2.75 5.35 14.79
N PHE A 170 -1.54 5.42 15.33
CA PHE A 170 -0.60 6.49 15.00
C PHE A 170 0.44 5.93 14.02
N ILE A 171 0.50 6.50 12.81
CA ILE A 171 1.42 6.07 11.75
C ILE A 171 2.23 7.28 11.30
N GLY A 172 3.55 7.15 11.31
CA GLY A 172 4.43 8.26 10.96
C GLY A 172 4.25 9.45 11.91
N HIS A 173 3.59 10.48 11.43
CA HIS A 173 3.45 11.76 12.16
C HIS A 173 2.00 12.18 12.41
N GLU A 174 1.02 11.34 12.08
CA GLU A 174 -0.41 11.68 12.27
C GLU A 174 -1.27 10.50 12.73
N ASN A 175 -2.48 10.82 13.19
CA ASN A 175 -3.47 9.82 13.59
C ASN A 175 -4.26 9.33 12.39
N TYR A 176 -4.46 8.01 12.34
CA TYR A 176 -5.29 7.31 11.38
C TYR A 176 -6.48 6.69 12.06
N ASP A 177 -7.60 6.60 11.36
CA ASP A 177 -8.68 5.72 11.73
C ASP A 177 -8.45 4.34 11.10
N HIS A 178 -8.33 3.34 11.96
CA HIS A 178 -8.35 1.94 11.54
C HIS A 178 -9.80 1.55 11.26
N MET A 179 -10.08 1.17 10.02
CA MET A 179 -11.44 0.89 9.55
C MET A 179 -11.56 -0.55 9.07
N VAL A 180 -12.69 -1.19 9.38
CA VAL A 180 -12.91 -2.61 9.09
C VAL A 180 -14.26 -2.90 8.44
N ILE A 181 -14.31 -4.00 7.69
CA ILE A 181 -15.54 -4.71 7.29
C ILE A 181 -15.46 -6.13 7.85
N ARG A 182 -16.50 -6.54 8.57
CA ARG A 182 -16.73 -7.95 8.97
C ARG A 182 -17.85 -8.53 8.10
N LYS A 183 -17.56 -9.66 7.41
CA LYS A 183 -18.51 -10.40 6.55
C LYS A 183 -19.20 -11.50 7.32
#